data_299d02d0401913353cef55dd537f279e
#
_entry.id   299d02d0401913353cef55dd537f279e
#
_cell.length_a   1.000
_cell.length_b   1.000
_cell.length_c   1.000
_cell.angle_alpha   90.00
_cell.angle_beta   90.00
_cell.angle_gamma   90.00
#
_symmetry.space_group_name_H-M   'P 1'
#
loop_
_entity.id
_entity.type
_entity.pdbx_description
1 polymer ?
#
loop_
_entity_poly.entity_id
_entity_poly.type
_entity_poly.pdbx_seq_one_letter_code
_entity_poly.pdbx_strand_id
1 'polypeptide(L)'
;MSELSARVDTLGRYLDVAGRRERLAALEDKRLQPGYWDDPEAAAATEQEISAETDWVEAFDAVARRRDDVETLREMQAEADDADLGAEIEREEAALAKALDALELRGMLAGPDDHRTAILTINSGAGGTDAQDWADMLLRMYTRYAERHGYTPTLLEYQEAEEAGIKSASLRVDGRFAYGYLRAESGVHRLVRISPFGSADKRQTSFASVFVYPEIDDAIEVDINPADLELQTFRSGGKGGQNVNKVETGARYVWTGTLSNGQEERVVAESTEQRSQLQNRDRAMQMLKSRIYALERAIQEAARDEQEAGKKKIEWGSQIRSYVFQPYTMVNDHRTEVKDPDVQGVMDGDLDEFIKAYLLQETGRAASQ
;
A
#
# COMPACT_ATOMS: atom_id res chain seq x y z
N MET A 1 35.87 8.50 -3.84
CA MET A 1 34.56 8.11 -3.24
C MET A 1 33.84 7.23 -4.23
N SER A 2 33.28 6.11 -3.80
CA SER A 2 32.48 5.27 -4.70
C SER A 2 31.15 5.97 -5.02
N GLU A 3 30.51 5.62 -6.13
CA GLU A 3 29.18 6.13 -6.49
C GLU A 3 28.16 5.88 -5.38
N LEU A 4 28.21 4.71 -4.75
CA LEU A 4 27.35 4.35 -3.63
C LEU A 4 27.57 5.26 -2.42
N SER A 5 28.81 5.59 -2.04
CA SER A 5 29.09 6.52 -0.93
C SER A 5 28.51 7.90 -1.18
N ALA A 6 28.62 8.42 -2.42
CA ALA A 6 28.03 9.71 -2.78
C ALA A 6 26.48 9.69 -2.73
N ARG A 7 25.86 8.55 -3.09
CA ARG A 7 24.40 8.37 -2.95
C ARG A 7 23.98 8.37 -1.49
N VAL A 8 24.70 7.68 -0.61
CA VAL A 8 24.41 7.67 0.85
C VAL A 8 24.45 9.08 1.41
N ASP A 9 25.50 9.86 1.10
CA ASP A 9 25.61 11.24 1.58
C ASP A 9 24.49 12.15 1.05
N THR A 10 24.08 11.94 -0.20
CA THR A 10 22.98 12.69 -0.80
C THR A 10 21.65 12.33 -0.14
N LEU A 11 21.41 11.04 0.13
CA LEU A 11 20.21 10.57 0.82
C LEU A 11 20.14 11.10 2.26
N GLY A 12 21.28 11.13 2.98
CA GLY A 12 21.32 11.69 4.33
C GLY A 12 20.92 13.17 4.39
N ARG A 13 21.30 13.95 3.38
CA ARG A 13 20.85 15.35 3.24
C ARG A 13 19.38 15.46 2.85
N TYR A 14 18.94 14.65 1.91
CA TYR A 14 17.55 14.61 1.45
C TYR A 14 16.58 14.25 2.58
N LEU A 15 16.92 13.25 3.39
CA LEU A 15 16.15 12.82 4.55
C LEU A 15 16.30 13.74 5.77
N ASP A 16 17.13 14.78 5.70
CA ASP A 16 17.44 15.68 6.83
C ASP A 16 17.82 14.91 8.11
N VAL A 17 18.70 13.92 7.99
CA VAL A 17 19.08 13.04 9.10
C VAL A 17 19.67 13.82 10.28
N ALA A 18 20.41 14.89 10.02
CA ALA A 18 20.94 15.76 11.06
C ALA A 18 19.82 16.44 11.86
N GLY A 19 18.86 17.06 11.19
CA GLY A 19 17.71 17.68 11.85
C GLY A 19 16.82 16.67 12.56
N ARG A 20 16.68 15.44 12.03
CA ARG A 20 15.95 14.36 12.72
C ARG A 20 16.62 13.96 14.03
N ARG A 21 17.96 13.86 14.04
CA ARG A 21 18.70 13.57 15.28
C ARG A 21 18.53 14.67 16.33
N GLU A 22 18.55 15.94 15.90
CA GLU A 22 18.28 17.07 16.80
C GLU A 22 16.86 17.04 17.36
N ARG A 23 15.85 16.76 16.51
CA ARG A 23 14.45 16.60 16.96
C ARG A 23 14.29 15.44 17.93
N LEU A 24 14.89 14.29 17.62
CA LEU A 24 14.86 13.12 18.48
C LEU A 24 15.45 13.42 19.86
N ALA A 25 16.62 14.05 19.92
CA ALA A 25 17.23 14.46 21.18
C ALA A 25 16.34 15.42 21.99
N ALA A 26 15.69 16.40 21.31
CA ALA A 26 14.77 17.33 21.98
C ALA A 26 13.50 16.63 22.53
N LEU A 27 12.97 15.64 21.80
CA LEU A 27 11.82 14.84 22.24
C LEU A 27 12.20 13.91 23.42
N GLU A 28 13.39 13.32 23.39
CA GLU A 28 13.91 12.51 24.50
C GLU A 28 14.15 13.35 25.75
N ASP A 29 14.67 14.57 25.59
CA ASP A 29 14.82 15.52 26.72
C ASP A 29 13.44 15.91 27.29
N LYS A 30 12.42 16.10 26.44
CA LYS A 30 11.05 16.37 26.88
C LYS A 30 10.47 15.20 27.68
N ARG A 31 10.75 13.95 27.26
CA ARG A 31 10.34 12.72 27.97
C ARG A 31 10.89 12.62 29.39
N LEU A 32 12.07 13.21 29.64
CA LEU A 32 12.72 13.21 30.95
C LEU A 32 12.22 14.30 31.90
N GLN A 33 11.36 15.22 31.43
CA GLN A 33 10.85 16.32 32.28
C GLN A 33 9.84 15.82 33.31
N PRO A 34 9.84 16.40 34.53
CA PRO A 34 8.80 16.12 35.51
C PRO A 34 7.41 16.44 34.98
N GLY A 35 6.44 15.57 35.20
CA GLY A 35 5.07 15.77 34.74
C GLY A 35 4.79 15.29 33.31
N TYR A 36 5.76 14.70 32.63
CA TYR A 36 5.58 14.19 31.26
C TYR A 36 4.42 13.18 31.16
N TRP A 37 4.26 12.32 32.16
CA TRP A 37 3.24 11.27 32.21
C TRP A 37 1.90 11.73 32.81
N ASP A 38 1.79 12.99 33.23
CA ASP A 38 0.56 13.52 33.84
C ASP A 38 -0.57 13.70 32.80
N ASP A 39 -0.20 13.85 31.53
CA ASP A 39 -1.11 13.85 30.38
C ASP A 39 -0.81 12.65 29.46
N PRO A 40 -1.59 11.55 29.57
CA PRO A 40 -1.34 10.32 28.80
C PRO A 40 -1.49 10.51 27.29
N GLU A 41 -2.36 11.40 26.85
CA GLU A 41 -2.61 11.65 25.42
C GLU A 41 -1.43 12.41 24.78
N ALA A 42 -0.98 13.47 25.43
CA ALA A 42 0.20 14.23 24.99
C ALA A 42 1.49 13.37 25.07
N ALA A 43 1.63 12.49 26.08
CA ALA A 43 2.73 11.56 26.20
C ALA A 43 2.71 10.55 25.05
N ALA A 44 1.55 9.94 24.74
CA ALA A 44 1.41 8.99 23.65
C ALA A 44 1.75 9.61 22.29
N ALA A 45 1.31 10.83 22.01
CA ALA A 45 1.68 11.56 20.80
C ALA A 45 3.20 11.79 20.70
N THR A 46 3.84 12.20 21.81
CA THR A 46 5.30 12.40 21.86
C THR A 46 6.07 11.09 21.65
N GLU A 47 5.62 9.97 22.24
CA GLU A 47 6.24 8.65 22.03
C GLU A 47 6.09 8.18 20.57
N GLN A 48 4.99 8.49 19.90
CA GLN A 48 4.83 8.21 18.47
C GLN A 48 5.82 9.02 17.62
N GLU A 49 6.03 10.31 17.96
CA GLU A 49 7.04 11.13 17.28
C GLU A 49 8.45 10.60 17.51
N ILE A 50 8.80 10.23 18.73
CA ILE A 50 10.10 9.60 19.07
C ILE A 50 10.30 8.33 18.24
N SER A 51 9.31 7.44 18.21
CA SER A 51 9.38 6.22 17.43
C SER A 51 9.57 6.50 15.94
N ALA A 52 8.85 7.49 15.39
CA ALA A 52 8.95 7.85 13.99
C ALA A 52 10.34 8.40 13.62
N GLU A 53 10.90 9.31 14.41
CA GLU A 53 12.24 9.87 14.16
C GLU A 53 13.34 8.82 14.36
N THR A 54 13.22 7.98 15.42
CA THR A 54 14.15 6.88 15.69
C THR A 54 14.27 5.93 14.50
N ASP A 55 13.14 5.52 13.93
CA ASP A 55 13.10 4.60 12.79
C ASP A 55 13.79 5.14 11.53
N TRP A 56 13.72 6.45 11.31
CA TRP A 56 14.44 7.07 10.19
C TRP A 56 15.93 7.13 10.44
N VAL A 57 16.33 7.52 11.65
CA VAL A 57 17.73 7.62 12.03
C VAL A 57 18.38 6.23 12.01
N GLU A 58 17.74 5.21 12.61
CA GLU A 58 18.26 3.85 12.62
C GLU A 58 18.37 3.22 11.24
N ALA A 59 17.36 3.45 10.37
CA ALA A 59 17.39 2.96 9.01
C ALA A 59 18.55 3.59 8.20
N PHE A 60 18.77 4.89 8.34
CA PHE A 60 19.90 5.55 7.70
C PHE A 60 21.23 5.08 8.28
N ASP A 61 21.35 4.95 9.61
CA ASP A 61 22.56 4.49 10.27
C ASP A 61 22.94 3.06 9.88
N ALA A 62 21.96 2.21 9.61
CA ALA A 62 22.20 0.87 9.07
C ALA A 62 22.84 0.90 7.68
N VAL A 63 22.37 1.79 6.80
CA VAL A 63 22.93 1.99 5.46
C VAL A 63 24.35 2.62 5.55
N ALA A 64 24.53 3.61 6.44
CA ALA A 64 25.80 4.26 6.65
C ALA A 64 26.87 3.27 7.18
N ARG A 65 26.50 2.43 8.15
CA ARG A 65 27.42 1.37 8.64
C ARG A 65 27.84 0.42 7.54
N ARG A 66 26.92 -0.05 6.68
CA ARG A 66 27.27 -0.92 5.53
C ARG A 66 28.24 -0.23 4.56
N ARG A 67 28.06 1.08 4.32
CA ARG A 67 29.01 1.85 3.52
C ARG A 67 30.40 1.84 4.14
N ASP A 68 30.49 2.10 5.45
CA ASP A 68 31.76 2.14 6.17
C ASP A 68 32.46 0.75 6.18
N ASP A 69 31.66 -0.32 6.30
CA ASP A 69 32.15 -1.69 6.20
C ASP A 69 32.74 -1.98 4.80
N VAL A 70 32.04 -1.58 3.73
CA VAL A 70 32.54 -1.72 2.35
C VAL A 70 33.82 -0.91 2.13
N GLU A 71 33.90 0.32 2.64
CA GLU A 71 35.11 1.15 2.56
C GLU A 71 36.28 0.49 3.29
N THR A 72 36.04 -0.06 4.48
CA THR A 72 37.06 -0.79 5.25
C THR A 72 37.54 -2.04 4.50
N LEU A 73 36.66 -2.82 3.92
CA LEU A 73 37.01 -4.00 3.12
C LEU A 73 37.85 -3.62 1.89
N ARG A 74 37.55 -2.51 1.23
CA ARG A 74 38.33 -2.00 0.11
C ARG A 74 39.74 -1.53 0.51
N GLU A 75 39.86 -0.90 1.69
CA GLU A 75 41.17 -0.53 2.24
C GLU A 75 42.01 -1.78 2.54
N MET A 76 41.41 -2.80 3.15
CA MET A 76 42.08 -4.06 3.42
C MET A 76 42.52 -4.79 2.13
N GLN A 77 41.70 -4.76 1.07
CA GLN A 77 42.05 -5.34 -0.24
C GLN A 77 43.21 -4.58 -0.90
N ALA A 78 43.30 -3.26 -0.71
CA ALA A 78 44.42 -2.49 -1.23
C ALA A 78 45.74 -2.80 -0.54
N GLU A 79 45.71 -3.28 0.71
CA GLU A 79 46.89 -3.68 1.48
C GLU A 79 47.30 -5.15 1.25
N ALA A 80 46.32 -6.03 0.98
CA ALA A 80 46.51 -7.46 0.77
C ALA A 80 45.80 -7.90 -0.51
N ASP A 81 46.56 -8.40 -1.51
CA ASP A 81 45.98 -8.92 -2.76
C ASP A 81 45.34 -10.31 -2.50
N ASP A 82 44.14 -10.28 -1.91
CA ASP A 82 43.36 -11.45 -1.53
C ASP A 82 42.10 -11.56 -2.39
N ALA A 83 41.97 -12.64 -3.15
CA ALA A 83 40.83 -12.89 -4.04
C ALA A 83 39.52 -13.13 -3.29
N ASP A 84 39.58 -13.66 -2.07
CA ASP A 84 38.38 -13.92 -1.23
C ASP A 84 37.76 -12.59 -0.76
N LEU A 85 38.58 -11.58 -0.47
CA LEU A 85 38.10 -10.22 -0.16
C LEU A 85 37.36 -9.58 -1.33
N GLY A 86 37.75 -9.83 -2.58
CA GLY A 86 37.07 -9.32 -3.75
C GLY A 86 35.60 -9.79 -3.84
N ALA A 87 35.37 -11.08 -3.64
CA ALA A 87 34.02 -11.66 -3.63
C ALA A 87 33.16 -11.16 -2.45
N GLU A 88 33.79 -10.89 -1.32
CA GLU A 88 33.09 -10.32 -0.15
C GLU A 88 32.67 -8.88 -0.40
N ILE A 89 33.55 -8.06 -0.98
CA ILE A 89 33.26 -6.67 -1.37
C ILE A 89 32.08 -6.62 -2.34
N GLU A 90 32.08 -7.43 -3.40
CA GLU A 90 30.99 -7.47 -4.36
C GLU A 90 29.66 -7.80 -3.71
N ARG A 91 29.64 -8.75 -2.76
CA ARG A 91 28.43 -9.13 -2.03
C ARG A 91 27.93 -8.01 -1.12
N GLU A 92 28.83 -7.35 -0.37
CA GLU A 92 28.45 -6.25 0.53
C GLU A 92 28.05 -4.99 -0.26
N GLU A 93 28.67 -4.71 -1.40
CA GLU A 93 28.23 -3.64 -2.31
C GLU A 93 26.84 -3.88 -2.87
N ALA A 94 26.52 -5.10 -3.28
CA ALA A 94 25.18 -5.45 -3.73
C ALA A 94 24.14 -5.31 -2.60
N ALA A 95 24.51 -5.71 -1.37
CA ALA A 95 23.66 -5.54 -0.19
C ALA A 95 23.48 -4.07 0.19
N LEU A 96 24.52 -3.25 0.09
CA LEU A 96 24.47 -1.79 0.29
C LEU A 96 23.57 -1.12 -0.75
N ALA A 97 23.75 -1.46 -2.03
CA ALA A 97 22.92 -0.92 -3.12
C ALA A 97 21.44 -1.23 -2.88
N LYS A 98 21.12 -2.47 -2.52
CA LYS A 98 19.73 -2.88 -2.22
C LYS A 98 19.16 -2.14 -1.02
N ALA A 99 19.92 -1.97 0.07
CA ALA A 99 19.49 -1.26 1.26
C ALA A 99 19.28 0.24 0.98
N LEU A 100 20.17 0.83 0.17
CA LEU A 100 20.09 2.22 -0.26
C LEU A 100 18.85 2.46 -1.13
N ASP A 101 18.61 1.60 -2.13
CA ASP A 101 17.42 1.66 -2.98
C ASP A 101 16.12 1.59 -2.16
N ALA A 102 16.07 0.70 -1.17
CA ALA A 102 14.92 0.58 -0.28
C ALA A 102 14.68 1.84 0.57
N LEU A 103 15.77 2.46 1.08
CA LEU A 103 15.65 3.66 1.90
C LEU A 103 15.34 4.90 1.06
N GLU A 104 15.88 5.02 -0.15
CA GLU A 104 15.50 6.05 -1.12
C GLU A 104 14.01 5.97 -1.47
N LEU A 105 13.52 4.76 -1.75
CA LEU A 105 12.11 4.53 -2.04
C LEU A 105 11.22 4.90 -0.85
N ARG A 106 11.62 4.51 0.37
CA ARG A 106 10.92 4.93 1.60
C ARG A 106 10.92 6.45 1.75
N GLY A 107 12.01 7.14 1.39
CA GLY A 107 12.11 8.61 1.44
C GLY A 107 11.12 9.34 0.52
N MET A 108 10.62 8.67 -0.52
CA MET A 108 9.59 9.22 -1.42
C MET A 108 8.19 9.17 -0.82
N LEU A 109 8.00 8.42 0.27
CA LEU A 109 6.72 8.29 0.98
C LEU A 109 6.57 9.45 1.97
N ALA A 110 6.29 10.64 1.44
CA ALA A 110 6.16 11.88 2.23
C ALA A 110 4.70 12.31 2.47
N GLY A 111 3.73 11.55 1.99
CA GLY A 111 2.32 11.82 2.21
C GLY A 111 1.93 11.60 3.67
N PRO A 112 0.97 12.38 4.21
CA PRO A 112 0.57 12.29 5.62
C PRO A 112 0.09 10.91 6.04
N ASP A 113 -0.46 10.13 5.11
CA ASP A 113 -0.98 8.79 5.37
C ASP A 113 -0.08 7.67 4.86
N ASP A 114 1.03 7.99 4.16
CA ASP A 114 1.89 6.97 3.55
C ASP A 114 2.42 5.94 4.55
N HIS A 115 2.57 6.32 5.82
CA HIS A 115 3.05 5.45 6.91
C HIS A 115 2.01 4.43 7.41
N ARG A 116 0.75 4.52 6.96
CA ARG A 116 -0.38 3.73 7.47
C ARG A 116 -0.47 2.34 6.88
N THR A 117 -1.26 1.50 7.54
CA THR A 117 -1.79 0.23 7.04
C THR A 117 -2.67 0.49 5.82
N ALA A 118 -2.62 -0.41 4.83
CA ALA A 118 -3.43 -0.32 3.62
C ALA A 118 -4.68 -1.20 3.70
N ILE A 119 -5.77 -0.71 3.10
CA ILE A 119 -6.96 -1.52 2.79
C ILE A 119 -7.13 -1.51 1.28
N LEU A 120 -7.01 -2.69 0.66
CA LEU A 120 -7.23 -2.88 -0.77
C LEU A 120 -8.63 -3.42 -0.99
N THR A 121 -9.39 -2.79 -1.89
CA THR A 121 -10.66 -3.33 -2.37
C THR A 121 -10.52 -3.69 -3.85
N ILE A 122 -10.74 -4.96 -4.17
CA ILE A 122 -10.64 -5.52 -5.51
C ILE A 122 -12.04 -5.85 -5.99
N ASN A 123 -12.43 -5.37 -7.17
CA ASN A 123 -13.73 -5.65 -7.75
C ASN A 123 -13.55 -6.20 -9.16
N SER A 124 -14.30 -7.25 -9.49
CA SER A 124 -14.38 -7.75 -10.86
C SER A 124 -15.07 -6.72 -11.76
N GLY A 125 -14.50 -6.50 -12.94
CA GLY A 125 -15.04 -5.58 -13.94
C GLY A 125 -15.71 -6.30 -15.11
N ALA A 126 -15.59 -5.72 -16.31
CA ALA A 126 -16.10 -6.32 -17.52
C ALA A 126 -15.30 -7.57 -17.92
N GLY A 127 -16.00 -8.67 -18.27
CA GLY A 127 -15.38 -9.94 -18.70
C GLY A 127 -16.07 -11.20 -18.16
N GLY A 128 -17.19 -11.06 -17.44
CA GLY A 128 -17.94 -12.20 -16.88
C GLY A 128 -17.09 -13.06 -15.93
N THR A 129 -17.18 -14.39 -16.05
CA THR A 129 -16.44 -15.36 -15.23
C THR A 129 -14.91 -15.15 -15.29
N ASP A 130 -14.37 -14.78 -16.46
CA ASP A 130 -12.96 -14.45 -16.61
C ASP A 130 -12.52 -13.22 -15.79
N ALA A 131 -13.38 -12.21 -15.66
CA ALA A 131 -13.09 -11.03 -14.84
C ALA A 131 -13.16 -11.35 -13.33
N GLN A 132 -14.05 -12.26 -12.94
CA GLN A 132 -14.17 -12.74 -11.55
C GLN A 132 -12.95 -13.56 -11.15
N ASP A 133 -12.46 -14.42 -12.03
CA ASP A 133 -11.22 -15.18 -11.83
C ASP A 133 -10.00 -14.24 -11.81
N TRP A 134 -9.99 -13.21 -12.69
CA TRP A 134 -8.94 -12.19 -12.67
C TRP A 134 -8.86 -11.44 -11.35
N ALA A 135 -9.99 -11.07 -10.78
CA ALA A 135 -10.04 -10.41 -9.48
C ALA A 135 -9.45 -11.30 -8.37
N ASP A 136 -9.72 -12.61 -8.39
CA ASP A 136 -9.13 -13.57 -7.44
C ASP A 136 -7.62 -13.73 -7.65
N MET A 137 -7.15 -13.76 -8.89
CA MET A 137 -5.72 -13.76 -9.21
C MET A 137 -5.02 -12.51 -8.65
N LEU A 138 -5.62 -11.31 -8.77
CA LEU A 138 -5.08 -10.08 -8.19
C LEU A 138 -5.06 -10.13 -6.67
N LEU A 139 -6.10 -10.65 -6.02
CA LEU A 139 -6.13 -10.85 -4.57
C LEU A 139 -4.94 -11.71 -4.09
N ARG A 140 -4.69 -12.80 -4.79
CA ARG A 140 -3.54 -13.67 -4.52
C ARG A 140 -2.21 -12.95 -4.75
N MET A 141 -2.08 -12.18 -5.82
CA MET A 141 -0.88 -11.38 -6.13
C MET A 141 -0.55 -10.41 -5.01
N TYR A 142 -1.53 -9.64 -4.52
CA TYR A 142 -1.31 -8.68 -3.43
C TYR A 142 -1.09 -9.36 -2.08
N THR A 143 -1.72 -10.50 -1.82
CA THR A 143 -1.43 -11.30 -0.62
C THR A 143 0.04 -11.75 -0.61
N ARG A 144 0.55 -12.25 -1.73
CA ARG A 144 1.96 -12.67 -1.86
C ARG A 144 2.93 -11.49 -1.79
N TYR A 145 2.57 -10.35 -2.38
CA TYR A 145 3.35 -9.14 -2.22
C TYR A 145 3.49 -8.77 -0.74
N ALA A 146 2.38 -8.76 0.01
CA ALA A 146 2.39 -8.46 1.43
C ALA A 146 3.28 -9.43 2.22
N GLU A 147 3.15 -10.74 1.98
CA GLU A 147 3.97 -11.77 2.64
C GLU A 147 5.47 -11.60 2.34
N ARG A 148 5.83 -11.32 1.09
CA ARG A 148 7.23 -11.10 0.67
C ARG A 148 7.88 -9.90 1.35
N HIS A 149 7.08 -8.86 1.66
CA HIS A 149 7.56 -7.64 2.33
C HIS A 149 7.44 -7.68 3.85
N GLY A 150 7.06 -8.83 4.42
CA GLY A 150 6.90 -8.99 5.86
C GLY A 150 5.67 -8.28 6.43
N TYR A 151 4.73 -7.89 5.58
CA TYR A 151 3.42 -7.39 5.99
C TYR A 151 2.50 -8.53 6.39
N THR A 152 1.49 -8.23 7.19
CA THR A 152 0.48 -9.21 7.59
C THR A 152 -0.80 -8.97 6.79
N PRO A 153 -1.09 -9.80 5.75
CA PRO A 153 -2.35 -9.70 5.03
C PRO A 153 -3.49 -10.33 5.82
N THR A 154 -4.61 -9.63 5.91
CA THR A 154 -5.85 -10.11 6.55
C THR A 154 -7.03 -9.88 5.61
N LEU A 155 -7.71 -10.95 5.24
CA LEU A 155 -8.90 -10.88 4.40
C LEU A 155 -10.08 -10.37 5.23
N LEU A 156 -10.62 -9.20 4.89
CA LEU A 156 -11.75 -8.57 5.60
C LEU A 156 -13.09 -8.98 5.02
N GLU A 157 -13.17 -9.02 3.68
CA GLU A 157 -14.36 -9.34 2.93
C GLU A 157 -14.00 -10.22 1.74
N TYR A 158 -14.83 -11.19 1.45
CA TYR A 158 -14.68 -12.08 0.30
C TYR A 158 -16.05 -12.45 -0.24
N GLN A 159 -16.40 -11.94 -1.41
CA GLN A 159 -17.62 -12.24 -2.08
C GLN A 159 -17.35 -13.20 -3.25
N GLU A 160 -17.60 -14.50 -3.01
CA GLU A 160 -17.43 -15.54 -4.02
C GLU A 160 -18.37 -15.31 -5.21
N ALA A 161 -17.89 -15.57 -6.41
CA ALA A 161 -18.72 -15.60 -7.60
C ALA A 161 -19.40 -16.97 -7.74
N GLU A 162 -20.43 -17.06 -8.61
CA GLU A 162 -21.24 -18.28 -8.73
C GLU A 162 -20.50 -19.41 -9.44
N GLU A 163 -19.67 -19.11 -10.44
CA GLU A 163 -18.98 -20.12 -11.26
C GLU A 163 -17.50 -20.24 -10.89
N ALA A 164 -16.77 -19.14 -10.84
CA ALA A 164 -15.36 -19.10 -10.49
C ALA A 164 -14.92 -17.70 -10.05
N GLY A 165 -13.90 -17.62 -9.21
CA GLY A 165 -13.30 -16.37 -8.75
C GLY A 165 -14.18 -15.59 -7.78
N ILE A 166 -14.02 -14.26 -7.74
CA ILE A 166 -14.69 -13.37 -6.80
C ILE A 166 -15.41 -12.22 -7.50
N LYS A 167 -16.52 -11.78 -6.91
CA LYS A 167 -17.20 -10.53 -7.28
C LYS A 167 -16.43 -9.33 -6.71
N SER A 168 -16.07 -9.42 -5.43
CA SER A 168 -15.26 -8.44 -4.73
C SER A 168 -14.50 -9.07 -3.56
N ALA A 169 -13.39 -8.45 -3.17
CA ALA A 169 -12.69 -8.77 -1.93
C ALA A 169 -12.08 -7.50 -1.33
N SER A 170 -11.94 -7.49 0.01
CA SER A 170 -11.22 -6.46 0.74
C SER A 170 -10.10 -7.10 1.54
N LEU A 171 -8.87 -6.68 1.29
CA LEU A 171 -7.64 -7.15 1.94
C LEU A 171 -7.04 -6.03 2.77
N ARG A 172 -6.87 -6.25 4.06
CA ARG A 172 -6.07 -5.39 4.93
C ARG A 172 -4.61 -5.87 4.87
N VAL A 173 -3.71 -4.96 4.59
CA VAL A 173 -2.27 -5.21 4.60
C VAL A 173 -1.67 -4.41 5.75
N ASP A 174 -1.43 -5.09 6.86
CA ASP A 174 -0.92 -4.50 8.08
C ASP A 174 0.60 -4.41 8.03
N GLY A 175 1.10 -3.21 8.19
CA GLY A 175 2.52 -2.93 8.21
C GLY A 175 2.81 -1.47 7.89
N ARG A 176 3.96 -1.05 8.34
CA ARG A 176 4.41 0.33 8.19
C ARG A 176 4.67 0.67 6.72
N PHE A 177 4.13 1.77 6.25
CA PHE A 177 4.19 2.23 4.86
C PHE A 177 3.45 1.35 3.83
N ALA A 178 2.64 0.40 4.28
CA ALA A 178 1.90 -0.45 3.37
C ALA A 178 1.00 0.36 2.42
N TYR A 179 0.31 1.38 2.94
CA TYR A 179 -0.48 2.30 2.11
C TYR A 179 0.38 3.09 1.14
N GLY A 180 1.49 3.66 1.59
CA GLY A 180 2.37 4.48 0.77
C GLY A 180 2.89 3.75 -0.47
N TYR A 181 3.24 2.48 -0.34
CA TYR A 181 3.63 1.65 -1.47
C TYR A 181 2.43 1.22 -2.32
N LEU A 182 1.41 0.66 -1.70
CA LEU A 182 0.30 0.03 -2.40
C LEU A 182 -0.66 1.03 -3.07
N ARG A 183 -0.68 2.31 -2.67
CA ARG A 183 -1.47 3.34 -3.35
C ARG A 183 -1.12 3.47 -4.84
N ALA A 184 0.12 3.11 -5.21
CA ALA A 184 0.58 3.02 -6.59
C ALA A 184 -0.22 2.00 -7.42
N GLU A 185 -0.88 1.04 -6.78
CA GLU A 185 -1.65 -0.03 -7.43
C GLU A 185 -3.13 0.31 -7.66
N SER A 186 -3.57 1.49 -7.20
CA SER A 186 -4.95 1.95 -7.44
C SER A 186 -5.22 2.21 -8.91
N GLY A 187 -6.22 1.52 -9.48
CA GLY A 187 -6.66 1.70 -10.85
C GLY A 187 -7.23 0.44 -11.48
N VAL A 188 -7.33 0.45 -12.82
CA VAL A 188 -7.87 -0.66 -13.59
C VAL A 188 -6.73 -1.54 -14.12
N HIS A 189 -6.82 -2.84 -13.82
CA HIS A 189 -5.89 -3.87 -14.26
C HIS A 189 -6.52 -4.72 -15.36
N ARG A 190 -5.83 -4.83 -16.49
CA ARG A 190 -6.30 -5.56 -17.67
C ARG A 190 -5.56 -6.89 -17.80
N LEU A 191 -6.32 -7.97 -17.89
CA LEU A 191 -5.81 -9.30 -18.23
C LEU A 191 -6.08 -9.62 -19.71
N VAL A 192 -5.10 -10.20 -20.39
CA VAL A 192 -5.24 -10.78 -21.73
C VAL A 192 -4.68 -12.21 -21.70
N ARG A 193 -5.58 -13.20 -21.79
CA ARG A 193 -5.22 -14.62 -21.81
C ARG A 193 -6.18 -15.45 -22.64
N ILE A 194 -5.83 -16.72 -22.89
CA ILE A 194 -6.80 -17.71 -23.35
C ILE A 194 -7.67 -18.10 -22.16
N SER A 195 -8.99 -17.98 -22.32
CA SER A 195 -9.95 -18.26 -21.24
C SER A 195 -9.99 -19.74 -20.88
N PRO A 196 -9.85 -20.12 -19.61
CA PRO A 196 -10.06 -21.48 -19.15
C PRO A 196 -11.55 -21.87 -19.07
N PHE A 197 -12.47 -20.90 -19.20
CA PHE A 197 -13.93 -21.07 -19.06
C PHE A 197 -14.66 -21.08 -20.40
N GLY A 198 -14.00 -20.66 -21.47
CA GLY A 198 -14.60 -20.54 -22.80
C GLY A 198 -14.39 -21.78 -23.69
N SER A 199 -15.29 -21.98 -24.66
CA SER A 199 -15.10 -22.96 -25.73
C SER A 199 -14.05 -22.47 -26.73
N ALA A 200 -12.99 -23.27 -26.91
CA ALA A 200 -11.96 -23.18 -27.96
C ALA A 200 -11.12 -21.91 -28.02
N ASP A 201 -9.92 -21.97 -27.44
CA ASP A 201 -8.69 -21.19 -27.75
C ASP A 201 -8.84 -19.70 -28.08
N LYS A 202 -9.94 -19.07 -27.68
CA LYS A 202 -10.15 -17.65 -27.90
C LYS A 202 -9.51 -16.83 -26.78
N ARG A 203 -8.68 -15.89 -27.19
CA ARG A 203 -8.11 -14.89 -26.30
C ARG A 203 -9.21 -13.95 -25.81
N GLN A 204 -9.33 -13.83 -24.48
CA GLN A 204 -10.28 -12.93 -23.82
C GLN A 204 -9.52 -11.77 -23.14
N THR A 205 -10.24 -10.67 -22.99
CA THR A 205 -9.76 -9.52 -22.24
C THR A 205 -10.70 -9.28 -21.08
N SER A 206 -10.15 -9.24 -19.88
CA SER A 206 -10.90 -9.06 -18.63
C SER A 206 -10.32 -7.89 -17.84
N PHE A 207 -11.17 -7.22 -17.09
CA PHE A 207 -10.82 -6.07 -16.30
C PHE A 207 -11.19 -6.29 -14.84
N ALA A 208 -10.35 -5.80 -13.94
CA ALA A 208 -10.65 -5.67 -12.53
C ALA A 208 -10.14 -4.34 -12.02
N SER A 209 -10.82 -3.75 -11.06
CA SER A 209 -10.41 -2.52 -10.41
C SER A 209 -9.85 -2.79 -9.02
N VAL A 210 -8.78 -2.09 -8.68
CA VAL A 210 -8.16 -2.10 -7.36
C VAL A 210 -8.21 -0.68 -6.82
N PHE A 211 -8.69 -0.53 -5.58
CA PHE A 211 -8.67 0.73 -4.85
C PHE A 211 -7.93 0.52 -3.54
N VAL A 212 -7.02 1.42 -3.22
CA VAL A 212 -6.22 1.35 -2.00
C VAL A 212 -6.53 2.55 -1.13
N TYR A 213 -6.84 2.29 0.13
CA TYR A 213 -7.18 3.30 1.13
C TYR A 213 -6.25 3.16 2.34
N PRO A 214 -5.91 4.27 3.03
CA PRO A 214 -5.26 4.18 4.32
C PRO A 214 -6.23 3.67 5.37
N GLU A 215 -5.75 2.83 6.30
CA GLU A 215 -6.52 2.55 7.52
C GLU A 215 -6.47 3.78 8.43
N ILE A 216 -7.64 4.27 8.83
CA ILE A 216 -7.73 5.44 9.71
C ILE A 216 -7.85 4.95 11.14
N ASP A 217 -7.03 5.52 12.03
CA ASP A 217 -7.17 5.36 13.47
C ASP A 217 -8.39 6.16 13.96
N ASP A 218 -8.98 5.75 15.08
CA ASP A 218 -10.16 6.42 15.66
C ASP A 218 -9.93 7.91 16.01
N ALA A 219 -8.68 8.39 15.97
CA ALA A 219 -8.30 9.77 16.25
C ALA A 219 -8.58 10.78 15.10
N ILE A 220 -8.88 10.31 13.89
CA ILE A 220 -9.31 11.20 12.80
C ILE A 220 -10.83 11.13 12.71
N GLU A 221 -11.48 12.12 13.30
CA GLU A 221 -12.94 12.27 13.27
C GLU A 221 -13.43 12.54 11.85
N VAL A 222 -13.78 11.48 11.13
CA VAL A 222 -14.77 11.59 10.07
C VAL A 222 -16.11 11.70 10.78
N ASP A 223 -16.68 12.89 10.82
CA ASP A 223 -17.98 13.14 11.47
C ASP A 223 -19.08 12.47 10.62
N ILE A 224 -19.50 11.29 11.04
CA ILE A 224 -20.59 10.54 10.39
C ILE A 224 -21.85 10.83 11.20
N ASN A 225 -22.77 11.58 10.59
CA ASN A 225 -24.08 11.78 11.19
C ASN A 225 -24.82 10.43 11.30
N PRO A 226 -25.23 10.00 12.51
CA PRO A 226 -25.94 8.74 12.70
C PRO A 226 -27.25 8.63 11.90
N ALA A 227 -27.84 9.75 11.49
CA ALA A 227 -29.05 9.77 10.68
C ALA A 227 -28.83 9.29 9.23
N ASP A 228 -27.59 9.41 8.74
CA ASP A 228 -27.18 9.04 7.39
C ASP A 228 -26.61 7.62 7.33
N LEU A 229 -26.67 6.89 8.47
CA LEU A 229 -26.04 5.60 8.64
C LEU A 229 -27.09 4.51 8.88
N GLU A 230 -27.13 3.51 8.00
CA GLU A 230 -27.95 2.32 8.15
C GLU A 230 -27.09 1.12 8.52
N LEU A 231 -27.40 0.45 9.62
CA LEU A 231 -26.78 -0.83 9.99
C LEU A 231 -27.66 -1.99 9.54
N GLN A 232 -27.11 -2.86 8.72
CA GLN A 232 -27.71 -4.11 8.30
C GLN A 232 -26.93 -5.28 8.90
N THR A 233 -27.62 -6.21 9.57
CA THR A 233 -27.01 -7.46 10.02
C THR A 233 -27.45 -8.61 9.12
N PHE A 234 -26.51 -9.50 8.82
CA PHE A 234 -26.78 -10.61 7.93
C PHE A 234 -26.00 -11.86 8.36
N ARG A 235 -26.38 -12.99 7.78
CA ARG A 235 -25.69 -14.26 8.04
C ARG A 235 -24.45 -14.34 7.18
N SER A 236 -23.30 -14.57 7.82
CA SER A 236 -22.07 -14.82 7.08
C SER A 236 -22.21 -16.11 6.28
N GLY A 237 -22.32 -16.01 4.96
CA GLY A 237 -22.34 -17.17 4.06
C GLY A 237 -20.97 -17.84 4.02
N GLY A 238 -20.90 -19.15 4.26
CA GLY A 238 -19.65 -19.91 4.16
C GLY A 238 -19.87 -21.40 4.44
N LYS A 239 -18.92 -22.25 4.02
CA LYS A 239 -18.88 -23.70 4.33
C LYS A 239 -18.58 -23.88 5.82
N GLY A 240 -19.56 -23.62 6.70
CA GLY A 240 -19.43 -23.75 8.16
C GLY A 240 -20.60 -24.49 8.76
N GLY A 241 -20.41 -25.15 9.92
CA GLY A 241 -21.38 -25.99 10.60
C GLY A 241 -22.67 -25.26 11.03
N GLN A 242 -23.62 -25.99 11.69
CA GLN A 242 -24.99 -25.54 12.01
C GLN A 242 -25.14 -24.16 12.69
N ASN A 243 -24.09 -23.61 13.31
CA ASN A 243 -24.13 -22.28 13.94
C ASN A 243 -23.97 -21.12 12.96
N VAL A 244 -23.27 -21.27 11.85
CA VAL A 244 -23.06 -20.23 10.83
C VAL A 244 -24.36 -19.85 10.12
N ASN A 245 -25.30 -20.83 10.03
CA ASN A 245 -26.59 -20.63 9.37
C ASN A 245 -27.69 -20.11 10.31
N LYS A 246 -27.42 -19.98 11.62
CA LYS A 246 -28.43 -19.58 12.62
C LYS A 246 -28.18 -18.19 13.23
N VAL A 247 -26.96 -17.70 13.23
CA VAL A 247 -26.57 -16.44 13.89
C VAL A 247 -26.16 -15.40 12.85
N GLU A 248 -26.75 -14.23 12.91
CA GLU A 248 -26.41 -13.08 12.07
C GLU A 248 -25.19 -12.38 12.68
N THR A 249 -23.99 -12.86 12.35
CA THR A 249 -22.74 -12.28 12.84
C THR A 249 -22.19 -11.22 11.89
N GLY A 250 -22.53 -11.25 10.60
CA GLY A 250 -22.13 -10.25 9.62
C GLY A 250 -22.74 -8.88 9.91
N ALA A 251 -21.96 -7.84 9.77
CA ALA A 251 -22.39 -6.46 9.88
C ALA A 251 -22.04 -5.68 8.62
N ARG A 252 -23.01 -4.93 8.12
CA ARG A 252 -22.86 -4.03 6.97
C ARG A 252 -23.36 -2.65 7.39
N TYR A 253 -22.54 -1.66 7.17
CA TYR A 253 -22.96 -0.27 7.24
C TYR A 253 -23.17 0.28 5.85
N VAL A 254 -24.26 0.99 5.68
CA VAL A 254 -24.57 1.78 4.50
C VAL A 254 -24.66 3.23 4.95
N TRP A 255 -23.77 4.05 4.46
CA TRP A 255 -23.82 5.47 4.67
C TRP A 255 -24.35 6.14 3.39
N THR A 256 -25.31 7.05 3.54
CA THR A 256 -25.81 7.88 2.46
C THR A 256 -25.80 9.31 2.97
N GLY A 257 -24.80 10.07 2.58
CA GLY A 257 -24.57 11.43 3.09
C GLY A 257 -23.96 12.32 2.02
N THR A 258 -23.79 13.58 2.40
CA THR A 258 -23.24 14.62 1.53
C THR A 258 -21.77 14.81 1.83
N LEU A 259 -20.92 14.71 0.80
CA LEU A 259 -19.49 14.99 0.88
C LEU A 259 -19.22 16.50 0.89
N SER A 260 -17.99 16.89 1.22
CA SER A 260 -17.57 18.30 1.31
C SER A 260 -17.80 19.12 0.03
N ASN A 261 -17.87 18.47 -1.13
CA ASN A 261 -18.19 19.08 -2.42
C ASN A 261 -19.70 19.22 -2.68
N GLY A 262 -20.56 18.84 -1.74
CA GLY A 262 -22.01 18.88 -1.88
C GLY A 262 -22.63 17.72 -2.65
N GLN A 263 -21.85 16.72 -3.06
CA GLN A 263 -22.38 15.52 -3.72
C GLN A 263 -22.92 14.53 -2.69
N GLU A 264 -24.09 13.97 -2.98
CA GLU A 264 -24.62 12.84 -2.23
C GLU A 264 -23.92 11.56 -2.69
N GLU A 265 -23.34 10.82 -1.74
CA GLU A 265 -22.69 9.54 -2.00
C GLU A 265 -23.23 8.45 -1.11
N ARG A 266 -23.24 7.22 -1.68
CA ARG A 266 -23.62 6.01 -0.95
C ARG A 266 -22.41 5.10 -0.79
N VAL A 267 -21.92 4.98 0.43
CA VAL A 267 -20.76 4.15 0.77
C VAL A 267 -21.22 2.96 1.59
N VAL A 268 -20.76 1.76 1.20
CA VAL A 268 -21.08 0.51 1.88
C VAL A 268 -19.81 -0.13 2.40
N ALA A 269 -19.81 -0.57 3.66
CA ALA A 269 -18.74 -1.37 4.23
C ALA A 269 -19.31 -2.54 5.02
N GLU A 270 -18.75 -3.73 4.87
CA GLU A 270 -19.22 -4.93 5.57
C GLU A 270 -18.06 -5.73 6.12
N SER A 271 -18.30 -6.44 7.23
CA SER A 271 -17.35 -7.36 7.85
C SER A 271 -18.04 -8.61 8.33
N THR A 272 -17.42 -9.77 8.07
CA THR A 272 -17.85 -11.10 8.53
C THR A 272 -16.74 -11.87 9.21
N GLU A 273 -15.59 -11.22 9.42
CA GLU A 273 -14.33 -11.81 9.84
C GLU A 273 -14.38 -12.39 11.25
N GLN A 274 -15.05 -11.70 12.15
CA GLN A 274 -15.07 -12.05 13.56
C GLN A 274 -16.30 -12.91 13.93
N ARG A 275 -16.15 -13.73 14.99
CA ARG A 275 -17.25 -14.51 15.52
C ARG A 275 -18.30 -13.67 16.27
N SER A 276 -17.90 -12.46 16.68
CA SER A 276 -18.75 -11.51 17.40
C SER A 276 -19.34 -10.49 16.44
N GLN A 277 -20.65 -10.34 16.46
CA GLN A 277 -21.35 -9.29 15.69
C GLN A 277 -20.86 -7.89 16.06
N LEU A 278 -20.55 -7.66 17.36
CA LEU A 278 -20.04 -6.37 17.83
C LEU A 278 -18.70 -6.02 17.17
N GLN A 279 -17.75 -6.96 17.20
CA GLN A 279 -16.43 -6.77 16.56
C GLN A 279 -16.56 -6.57 15.04
N ASN A 280 -17.48 -7.27 14.38
CA ASN A 280 -17.75 -7.05 12.96
C ASN A 280 -18.37 -5.66 12.70
N ARG A 281 -19.21 -5.14 13.61
CA ARG A 281 -19.74 -3.77 13.53
C ARG A 281 -18.59 -2.74 13.64
N ASP A 282 -17.74 -2.88 14.64
CA ASP A 282 -16.61 -1.98 14.84
C ASP A 282 -15.69 -1.98 13.62
N ARG A 283 -15.43 -3.17 13.08
CA ARG A 283 -14.60 -3.31 11.89
C ARG A 283 -15.23 -2.71 10.63
N ALA A 284 -16.51 -3.00 10.39
CA ALA A 284 -17.24 -2.42 9.28
C ALA A 284 -17.32 -0.88 9.39
N MET A 285 -17.45 -0.34 10.61
CA MET A 285 -17.41 1.10 10.85
C MET A 285 -16.05 1.71 10.51
N GLN A 286 -14.95 1.07 10.92
CA GLN A 286 -13.59 1.52 10.55
C GLN A 286 -13.40 1.52 9.04
N MET A 287 -13.83 0.46 8.35
CA MET A 287 -13.78 0.38 6.88
C MET A 287 -14.61 1.49 6.22
N LEU A 288 -15.80 1.78 6.76
CA LEU A 288 -16.66 2.84 6.26
C LEU A 288 -15.98 4.20 6.40
N LYS A 289 -15.46 4.52 7.60
CA LYS A 289 -14.71 5.75 7.85
C LYS A 289 -13.53 5.90 6.89
N SER A 290 -12.77 4.83 6.68
CA SER A 290 -11.63 4.84 5.74
C SER A 290 -12.06 5.16 4.30
N ARG A 291 -13.19 4.60 3.86
CA ARG A 291 -13.73 4.86 2.51
C ARG A 291 -14.19 6.31 2.36
N ILE A 292 -14.93 6.84 3.35
CA ILE A 292 -15.41 8.23 3.33
C ILE A 292 -14.22 9.20 3.34
N TYR A 293 -13.22 8.95 4.20
CA TYR A 293 -12.00 9.76 4.24
C TYR A 293 -11.27 9.79 2.90
N ALA A 294 -11.14 8.63 2.23
CA ALA A 294 -10.50 8.57 0.92
C ALA A 294 -11.27 9.39 -0.13
N LEU A 295 -12.61 9.39 -0.06
CA LEU A 295 -13.44 10.22 -0.94
C LEU A 295 -13.25 11.72 -0.64
N GLU A 296 -13.29 12.13 0.62
CA GLU A 296 -13.06 13.51 1.02
C GLU A 296 -11.66 14.00 0.63
N ARG A 297 -10.65 13.15 0.80
CA ARG A 297 -9.30 13.46 0.36
C ARG A 297 -9.20 13.61 -1.15
N ALA A 298 -9.82 12.71 -1.92
CA ALA A 298 -9.84 12.81 -3.38
C ALA A 298 -10.53 14.11 -3.84
N ILE A 299 -11.56 14.57 -3.12
CA ILE A 299 -12.22 15.85 -3.39
C ILE A 299 -11.27 17.02 -3.13
N GLN A 300 -10.52 16.99 -2.02
CA GLN A 300 -9.55 18.04 -1.71
C GLN A 300 -8.39 18.07 -2.73
N GLU A 301 -7.90 16.92 -3.14
CA GLU A 301 -6.87 16.80 -4.17
C GLU A 301 -7.38 17.28 -5.52
N ALA A 302 -8.61 16.89 -5.93
CA ALA A 302 -9.24 17.35 -7.16
C ALA A 302 -9.48 18.87 -7.17
N ALA A 303 -9.85 19.45 -6.02
CA ALA A 303 -10.02 20.90 -5.88
C ALA A 303 -8.69 21.67 -6.01
N ARG A 304 -7.58 21.07 -5.54
CA ARG A 304 -6.23 21.60 -5.76
C ARG A 304 -5.82 21.51 -7.22
N ASP A 305 -6.09 20.37 -7.86
CA ASP A 305 -5.77 20.15 -9.27
C ASP A 305 -6.60 21.03 -10.20
N GLU A 306 -7.84 21.35 -9.86
CA GLU A 306 -8.67 22.33 -10.59
C GLU A 306 -8.15 23.77 -10.46
N GLN A 307 -7.58 24.11 -9.32
CA GLN A 307 -6.91 25.40 -9.12
C GLN A 307 -5.56 25.49 -9.87
N GLU A 308 -4.86 24.36 -10.05
CA GLU A 308 -3.52 24.33 -10.68
C GLU A 308 -3.56 24.04 -12.17
N ALA A 309 -4.61 23.45 -12.68
CA ALA A 309 -4.67 23.14 -14.11
C ALA A 309 -6.11 23.09 -14.62
N GLY A 310 -6.42 23.89 -15.61
CA GLY A 310 -7.47 23.58 -16.57
C GLY A 310 -7.11 22.32 -17.38
N LYS A 311 -6.79 21.17 -16.72
CA LYS A 311 -6.25 19.96 -17.35
C LYS A 311 -7.04 18.70 -17.01
N LYS A 312 -7.61 18.15 -18.07
CA LYS A 312 -7.98 16.78 -18.40
C LYS A 312 -8.75 15.99 -17.33
N LYS A 313 -10.05 15.82 -17.62
CA LYS A 313 -10.95 14.80 -17.07
C LYS A 313 -10.26 13.45 -17.03
N ILE A 314 -10.20 12.85 -15.84
CA ILE A 314 -9.92 11.43 -15.67
C ILE A 314 -11.20 10.71 -16.11
N GLU A 315 -11.21 10.20 -17.33
CA GLU A 315 -12.28 9.33 -17.81
C GLU A 315 -12.14 7.95 -17.19
N TRP A 316 -13.24 7.37 -16.77
CA TRP A 316 -13.41 5.95 -16.50
C TRP A 316 -12.84 5.16 -17.68
N GLY A 317 -11.69 4.49 -17.49
CA GLY A 317 -11.07 3.70 -18.56
C GLY A 317 -9.55 3.76 -18.65
N SER A 318 -8.86 4.57 -17.86
CA SER A 318 -7.39 4.54 -17.85
C SER A 318 -6.90 3.29 -17.14
N GLN A 319 -6.55 2.28 -17.94
CA GLN A 319 -5.84 1.11 -17.45
C GLN A 319 -4.47 1.54 -16.93
N ILE A 320 -4.17 1.21 -15.68
CA ILE A 320 -2.84 1.46 -15.14
C ILE A 320 -1.84 0.40 -15.61
N ARG A 321 -2.29 -0.88 -15.71
CA ARG A 321 -1.39 -1.98 -16.07
C ARG A 321 -2.11 -3.06 -16.86
N SER A 322 -1.40 -3.64 -17.84
CA SER A 322 -1.86 -4.77 -18.65
C SER A 322 -0.99 -5.98 -18.42
N TYR A 323 -1.62 -7.13 -18.25
CA TYR A 323 -1.00 -8.44 -18.04
C TYR A 323 -1.36 -9.34 -19.22
N VAL A 324 -0.38 -9.68 -20.04
CA VAL A 324 -0.54 -10.51 -21.24
C VAL A 324 0.11 -11.85 -21.02
N PHE A 325 -0.67 -12.93 -21.08
CA PHE A 325 -0.18 -14.30 -20.94
C PHE A 325 0.03 -14.99 -22.29
N GLN A 326 -0.72 -14.60 -23.32
CA GLN A 326 -0.62 -15.13 -24.68
C GLN A 326 -0.86 -14.05 -25.72
N PRO A 327 -0.20 -14.07 -26.92
CA PRO A 327 0.76 -15.08 -27.43
C PRO A 327 2.20 -14.89 -26.91
N TYR A 328 2.45 -13.82 -26.19
CA TYR A 328 3.71 -13.53 -25.51
C TYR A 328 3.39 -13.16 -24.05
N THR A 329 4.38 -13.29 -23.17
CA THR A 329 4.25 -12.91 -21.77
C THR A 329 4.79 -11.50 -21.58
N MET A 330 3.99 -10.62 -20.95
CA MET A 330 4.40 -9.24 -20.67
C MET A 330 3.45 -8.60 -19.67
N VAL A 331 4.01 -7.98 -18.66
CA VAL A 331 3.30 -6.98 -17.85
C VAL A 331 3.78 -5.59 -18.28
N ASN A 332 2.86 -4.67 -18.52
CA ASN A 332 3.18 -3.31 -18.95
C ASN A 332 2.38 -2.30 -18.13
N ASP A 333 3.06 -1.45 -17.38
CA ASP A 333 2.45 -0.30 -16.70
C ASP A 333 2.38 0.87 -17.68
N HIS A 334 1.18 1.38 -17.91
CA HIS A 334 0.93 2.44 -18.89
C HIS A 334 1.24 3.84 -18.36
N ARG A 335 1.48 3.98 -17.06
CA ARG A 335 1.80 5.28 -16.42
C ARG A 335 3.30 5.56 -16.52
N THR A 336 4.10 4.53 -16.29
CA THR A 336 5.57 4.61 -16.18
C THR A 336 6.30 4.01 -17.36
N GLU A 337 5.59 3.31 -18.26
CA GLU A 337 6.10 2.55 -19.39
C GLU A 337 7.04 1.38 -19.01
N VAL A 338 7.11 1.03 -17.72
CA VAL A 338 7.86 -0.13 -17.24
C VAL A 338 7.22 -1.42 -17.77
N LYS A 339 8.07 -2.34 -18.21
CA LYS A 339 7.67 -3.62 -18.79
C LYS A 339 8.46 -4.75 -18.17
N ASP A 340 7.75 -5.82 -17.79
CA ASP A 340 8.34 -7.03 -17.26
C ASP A 340 7.84 -8.25 -18.07
N PRO A 341 8.73 -9.05 -18.67
CA PRO A 341 8.35 -10.28 -19.37
C PRO A 341 7.99 -11.43 -18.41
N ASP A 342 8.42 -11.38 -17.14
CA ASP A 342 8.13 -12.39 -16.12
C ASP A 342 6.75 -12.17 -15.47
N VAL A 343 5.70 -12.44 -16.23
CA VAL A 343 4.32 -12.33 -15.74
C VAL A 343 4.11 -13.21 -14.51
N GLN A 344 4.77 -14.37 -14.40
CA GLN A 344 4.58 -15.27 -13.27
C GLN A 344 5.21 -14.69 -11.99
N GLY A 345 6.41 -14.12 -12.08
CA GLY A 345 7.05 -13.43 -10.97
C GLY A 345 6.18 -12.27 -10.44
N VAL A 346 5.62 -11.48 -11.35
CA VAL A 346 4.68 -10.40 -11.01
C VAL A 346 3.43 -10.96 -10.31
N MET A 347 2.82 -12.03 -10.83
CA MET A 347 1.65 -12.68 -10.20
C MET A 347 2.00 -13.35 -8.86
N ASP A 348 3.27 -13.64 -8.62
CA ASP A 348 3.78 -14.12 -7.34
C ASP A 348 4.22 -12.98 -6.39
N GLY A 349 3.82 -11.74 -6.72
CA GLY A 349 3.97 -10.57 -5.86
C GLY A 349 5.24 -9.75 -6.10
N ASP A 350 5.92 -9.89 -7.24
CA ASP A 350 7.05 -9.04 -7.61
C ASP A 350 6.55 -7.73 -8.27
N LEU A 351 6.21 -6.75 -7.43
CA LEU A 351 5.63 -5.47 -7.87
C LEU A 351 6.59 -4.30 -7.67
N ASP A 352 7.75 -4.53 -7.07
CA ASP A 352 8.66 -3.48 -6.57
C ASP A 352 9.09 -2.50 -7.67
N GLU A 353 9.40 -3.00 -8.86
CA GLU A 353 9.85 -2.16 -9.97
C GLU A 353 8.74 -1.23 -10.47
N PHE A 354 7.50 -1.71 -10.53
CA PHE A 354 6.36 -0.89 -10.93
C PHE A 354 6.03 0.17 -9.88
N ILE A 355 6.02 -0.21 -8.61
CA ILE A 355 5.77 0.70 -7.48
C ILE A 355 6.85 1.77 -7.43
N LYS A 356 8.12 1.38 -7.51
CA LYS A 356 9.27 2.30 -7.51
C LYS A 356 9.18 3.31 -8.66
N ALA A 357 8.92 2.83 -9.86
CA ALA A 357 8.82 3.70 -11.04
C ALA A 357 7.67 4.71 -10.92
N TYR A 358 6.53 4.29 -10.38
CA TYR A 358 5.40 5.19 -10.14
C TYR A 358 5.72 6.26 -9.10
N LEU A 359 6.30 5.89 -7.96
CA LEU A 359 6.67 6.82 -6.89
C LEU A 359 7.73 7.82 -7.35
N LEU A 360 8.72 7.38 -8.14
CA LEU A 360 9.72 8.26 -8.76
C LEU A 360 9.08 9.29 -9.70
N GLN A 361 8.13 8.86 -10.52
CA GLN A 361 7.42 9.76 -11.43
C GLN A 361 6.59 10.81 -10.68
N GLU A 362 5.94 10.40 -9.59
CA GLU A 362 5.13 11.28 -8.76
C GLU A 362 5.99 12.33 -8.05
N THR A 363 7.10 11.90 -7.44
CA THR A 363 8.06 12.79 -6.77
C THR A 363 8.71 13.75 -7.77
N GLY A 364 9.05 13.29 -8.98
CA GLY A 364 9.60 14.13 -10.05
C GLY A 364 8.61 15.18 -10.55
N ARG A 365 7.31 14.89 -10.55
CA ARG A 365 6.25 15.87 -10.85
C ARG A 365 6.10 16.92 -9.75
N ALA A 366 6.15 16.49 -8.49
CA ALA A 366 6.08 17.41 -7.34
C ALA A 366 7.28 18.37 -7.27
N ALA A 367 8.47 17.91 -7.66
CA ALA A 367 9.70 18.75 -7.68
C ALA A 367 9.75 19.74 -8.87
N SER A 368 8.89 19.58 -9.88
CA SER A 368 8.84 20.44 -11.08
C SER A 368 7.75 21.52 -11.01
N GLN A 369 6.97 21.54 -9.94
CA GLN A 369 5.98 22.58 -9.61
C GLN A 369 6.50 23.48 -8.49
#